data_9b46ab9e0db37d8511a6a199f4d6513a
#
_entry.id   9b46ab9e0db37d8511a6a199f4d6513a
#
_cell.length_a   1.000
_cell.length_b   1.000
_cell.length_c   1.000
_cell.angle_alpha   90.00
_cell.angle_beta   90.00
_cell.angle_gamma   90.00
#
_symmetry.space_group_name_H-M   'P 1'
#
loop_
_entity.id
_entity.type
_entity.pdbx_description
1 polymer ?
#
loop_
_entity_poly.entity_id
_entity_poly.type
_entity_poly.pdbx_seq_one_letter_code
_entity_poly.pdbx_strand_id
1 'polypeptide(L)'
;MLDMIKKELLRLDFSEQEINGGGLRVYTTLSRKAMDAAREGVDEAKPKGKKGLHVAVASVQPGTGALRGFYGGQDYLDSQINWATAGGSPGSSFKPFALAAGIDAGYSLKDTFEGNSPYEYPGGDKVRNEGVGPDGLGNDYGAAINMIERPRSR
;
A
#
# COMPACT_ATOMS: atom_id res chain seq x y z
N MET A 1 -15.04 -9.78 4.05
CA MET A 1 -14.37 -11.10 3.98
C MET A 1 -15.03 -12.03 2.96
N LEU A 2 -16.28 -12.39 3.11
CA LEU A 2 -16.97 -13.30 2.18
C LEU A 2 -16.92 -12.82 0.72
N ASP A 3 -17.12 -11.53 0.49
CA ASP A 3 -17.03 -10.94 -0.86
C ASP A 3 -15.63 -11.11 -1.50
N MET A 4 -14.57 -10.97 -0.72
CA MET A 4 -13.20 -11.22 -1.22
C MET A 4 -13.01 -12.68 -1.63
N ILE A 5 -13.51 -13.62 -0.81
CA ILE A 5 -13.44 -15.05 -1.10
C ILE A 5 -14.27 -15.38 -2.36
N LYS A 6 -15.48 -14.82 -2.47
CA LYS A 6 -16.32 -15.00 -3.65
C LYS A 6 -15.61 -14.48 -4.92
N LYS A 7 -15.05 -13.28 -4.87
CA LYS A 7 -14.30 -12.71 -6.00
C LYS A 7 -13.11 -13.58 -6.40
N GLU A 8 -12.40 -14.13 -5.42
CA GLU A 8 -11.27 -15.02 -5.70
C GLU A 8 -11.73 -16.34 -6.34
N LEU A 9 -12.84 -16.93 -5.89
CA LEU A 9 -13.41 -18.12 -6.50
C LEU A 9 -13.83 -17.85 -7.95
N LEU A 10 -14.48 -16.71 -8.22
CA LEU A 10 -14.84 -16.29 -9.58
C LEU A 10 -13.59 -16.12 -10.46
N ARG A 11 -12.49 -15.57 -9.92
CA ARG A 11 -11.21 -15.45 -10.62
C ARG A 11 -10.56 -16.82 -10.92
N LEU A 12 -10.89 -17.84 -10.14
CA LEU A 12 -10.47 -19.22 -10.32
C LEU A 12 -11.46 -20.03 -11.18
N ASP A 13 -12.31 -19.36 -11.96
CA ASP A 13 -13.28 -19.92 -12.88
C ASP A 13 -14.42 -20.74 -12.26
N PHE A 14 -14.66 -20.61 -10.94
CA PHE A 14 -15.89 -21.12 -10.35
C PHE A 14 -17.07 -20.25 -10.75
N SER A 15 -18.15 -20.87 -11.18
CA SER A 15 -19.40 -20.18 -11.49
C SER A 15 -20.13 -19.74 -10.23
N GLU A 16 -21.00 -18.73 -10.34
CA GLU A 16 -21.86 -18.34 -9.22
C GLU A 16 -22.79 -19.47 -8.76
N GLN A 17 -23.21 -20.33 -9.67
CA GLN A 17 -24.07 -21.48 -9.34
C GLN A 17 -23.32 -22.50 -8.45
N GLU A 18 -22.07 -22.82 -8.77
CA GLU A 18 -21.23 -23.68 -7.96
C GLU A 18 -20.91 -23.06 -6.59
N ILE A 19 -20.64 -21.76 -6.54
CA ILE A 19 -20.34 -21.04 -5.30
C ILE A 19 -21.55 -21.03 -4.37
N ASN A 20 -22.76 -20.78 -4.90
CA ASN A 20 -23.96 -20.61 -4.09
C ASN A 20 -24.69 -21.92 -3.81
N GLY A 21 -24.55 -22.94 -4.65
CA GLY A 21 -25.31 -24.19 -4.55
C GLY A 21 -24.50 -25.46 -4.55
N GLY A 22 -23.20 -25.40 -4.82
CA GLY A 22 -22.33 -26.57 -5.02
C GLY A 22 -21.80 -27.25 -3.76
N GLY A 23 -22.13 -26.79 -2.55
CA GLY A 23 -21.66 -27.37 -1.30
C GLY A 23 -20.14 -27.30 -1.10
N LEU A 24 -19.49 -26.30 -1.68
CA LEU A 24 -18.03 -26.14 -1.63
C LEU A 24 -17.52 -25.95 -0.20
N ARG A 25 -16.41 -26.62 0.10
CA ARG A 25 -15.61 -26.34 1.31
C ARG A 25 -14.39 -25.53 0.92
N VAL A 26 -14.37 -24.26 1.30
CA VAL A 26 -13.30 -23.33 0.93
C VAL A 26 -12.32 -23.19 2.08
N TYR A 27 -11.07 -23.57 1.83
CA TYR A 27 -9.95 -23.37 2.76
C TYR A 27 -9.16 -22.15 2.31
N THR A 28 -9.01 -21.18 3.19
CA THR A 28 -8.30 -19.93 2.91
C THR A 28 -6.93 -19.92 3.59
N THR A 29 -6.08 -19.00 3.18
CA THR A 29 -4.79 -18.72 3.83
C THR A 29 -4.94 -17.93 5.13
N LEU A 30 -6.14 -17.44 5.44
CA LEU A 30 -6.40 -16.61 6.61
C LEU A 30 -6.20 -17.40 7.90
N SER A 31 -5.57 -16.77 8.89
CA SER A 31 -5.34 -17.29 10.22
C SER A 31 -6.20 -16.51 11.22
N ARG A 32 -6.96 -17.24 12.06
CA ARG A 32 -7.76 -16.60 13.09
C ARG A 32 -6.91 -15.71 14.00
N LYS A 33 -5.75 -16.21 14.42
CA LYS A 33 -4.81 -15.45 15.26
C LYS A 33 -4.36 -14.13 14.59
N ALA A 34 -4.06 -14.14 13.29
CA ALA A 34 -3.67 -12.94 12.57
C ALA A 34 -4.85 -11.98 12.35
N MET A 35 -6.06 -12.50 12.17
CA MET A 35 -7.28 -11.68 12.08
C MET A 35 -7.60 -10.99 13.41
N ASP A 36 -7.50 -11.72 14.52
CA ASP A 36 -7.75 -11.19 15.86
C ASP A 36 -6.69 -10.12 16.20
N ALA A 37 -5.39 -10.39 15.96
CA ALA A 37 -4.31 -9.45 16.17
C ALA A 37 -4.46 -8.16 15.33
N ALA A 38 -4.93 -8.27 14.09
CA ALA A 38 -5.20 -7.10 13.26
C ALA A 38 -6.30 -6.20 13.85
N ARG A 39 -7.35 -6.82 14.39
CA ARG A 39 -8.44 -6.10 15.07
C ARG A 39 -7.96 -5.43 16.35
N GLU A 40 -7.32 -6.19 17.24
CA GLU A 40 -6.79 -5.71 18.51
C GLU A 40 -5.81 -4.55 18.29
N GLY A 41 -4.87 -4.67 17.35
CA GLY A 41 -3.93 -3.61 17.03
C GLY A 41 -4.59 -2.33 16.54
N VAL A 42 -5.70 -2.41 15.80
CA VAL A 42 -6.46 -1.22 15.41
C VAL A 42 -7.21 -0.64 16.60
N ASP A 43 -7.83 -1.47 17.43
CA ASP A 43 -8.59 -1.01 18.59
C ASP A 43 -7.69 -0.28 19.61
N GLU A 44 -6.45 -0.74 19.76
CA GLU A 44 -5.44 -0.13 20.63
C GLU A 44 -4.80 1.14 20.04
N ALA A 45 -4.42 1.11 18.76
CA ALA A 45 -3.57 2.15 18.16
C ALA A 45 -4.32 3.18 17.34
N LYS A 46 -5.59 2.97 16.99
CA LYS A 46 -6.35 3.93 16.19
C LYS A 46 -6.47 5.28 16.90
N PRO A 47 -6.09 6.39 16.24
CA PRO A 47 -6.25 7.72 16.80
C PRO A 47 -7.70 8.04 17.16
N LYS A 48 -7.94 8.43 18.40
CA LYS A 48 -9.28 8.80 18.89
C LYS A 48 -9.67 10.21 18.41
N GLY A 49 -10.97 10.43 18.22
CA GLY A 49 -11.52 11.76 17.91
C GLY A 49 -11.30 12.24 16.46
N LYS A 50 -10.76 11.43 15.58
CA LYS A 50 -10.60 11.74 14.16
C LYS A 50 -11.80 11.25 13.37
N LYS A 51 -12.75 12.14 13.11
CA LYS A 51 -13.90 11.83 12.24
C LYS A 51 -13.43 11.54 10.81
N GLY A 52 -14.02 10.54 10.17
CA GLY A 52 -13.71 10.17 8.80
C GLY A 52 -12.35 9.46 8.60
N LEU A 53 -11.62 9.16 9.68
CA LEU A 53 -10.41 8.35 9.59
C LEU A 53 -10.77 6.88 9.47
N HIS A 54 -10.45 6.30 8.32
CA HIS A 54 -10.54 4.86 8.08
C HIS A 54 -9.18 4.23 8.26
N VAL A 55 -9.12 3.13 9.01
CA VAL A 55 -7.91 2.35 9.24
C VAL A 55 -8.14 0.95 8.74
N ALA A 56 -7.18 0.43 8.01
CA ALA A 56 -7.19 -0.94 7.54
C ALA A 56 -5.82 -1.59 7.76
N VAL A 57 -5.82 -2.90 7.86
CA VAL A 57 -4.61 -3.71 8.02
C VAL A 57 -4.66 -4.89 7.07
N ALA A 58 -3.53 -5.20 6.44
CA ALA A 58 -3.32 -6.43 5.70
C ALA A 58 -1.98 -7.04 6.13
N SER A 59 -2.01 -8.30 6.59
CA SER A 59 -0.84 -9.06 7.00
C SER A 59 -0.52 -10.12 5.98
N VAL A 60 0.61 -9.96 5.30
CA VAL A 60 1.07 -10.86 4.23
C VAL A 60 2.27 -11.66 4.72
N GLN A 61 2.27 -12.95 4.49
CA GLN A 61 3.38 -13.83 4.85
C GLN A 61 4.56 -13.62 3.90
N PRO A 62 5.74 -13.28 4.40
CA PRO A 62 6.94 -13.21 3.57
C PRO A 62 7.23 -14.53 2.86
N GLY A 63 7.79 -14.46 1.66
CA GLY A 63 8.16 -15.60 0.84
C GLY A 63 7.02 -16.25 0.07
N THR A 64 5.81 -16.33 0.64
CA THR A 64 4.65 -16.94 -0.04
C THR A 64 3.66 -15.95 -0.61
N GLY A 65 3.66 -14.70 -0.12
CA GLY A 65 2.64 -13.69 -0.46
C GLY A 65 1.24 -14.00 0.08
N ALA A 66 1.07 -15.03 0.91
CA ALA A 66 -0.23 -15.42 1.44
C ALA A 66 -0.80 -14.37 2.39
N LEU A 67 -2.04 -13.93 2.17
CA LEU A 67 -2.77 -13.08 3.10
C LEU A 67 -3.15 -13.89 4.34
N ARG A 68 -2.59 -13.54 5.49
CA ARG A 68 -2.81 -14.25 6.77
C ARG A 68 -3.87 -13.61 7.63
N GLY A 69 -3.97 -12.29 7.60
CA GLY A 69 -4.96 -11.55 8.35
C GLY A 69 -5.25 -10.20 7.71
N PHE A 70 -6.44 -9.71 7.94
CA PHE A 70 -6.78 -8.34 7.54
C PHE A 70 -7.88 -7.77 8.45
N TYR A 71 -7.92 -6.43 8.46
CA TYR A 71 -8.98 -5.64 9.04
C TYR A 71 -9.42 -4.61 8.01
N GLY A 72 -10.66 -4.67 7.58
CA GLY A 72 -11.17 -3.84 6.49
C GLY A 72 -12.01 -2.64 6.90
N GLY A 73 -12.20 -2.43 8.20
CA GLY A 73 -13.04 -1.36 8.74
C GLY A 73 -13.74 -1.77 10.03
N GLN A 74 -14.25 -0.81 10.79
CA GLN A 74 -14.77 -1.04 12.14
C GLN A 74 -16.17 -1.64 12.14
N ASP A 75 -17.09 -1.01 11.43
CA ASP A 75 -18.48 -1.43 11.39
C ASP A 75 -19.00 -1.46 9.96
N TYR A 76 -19.56 -2.60 9.57
CA TYR A 76 -20.17 -2.77 8.26
C TYR A 76 -21.41 -1.90 8.09
N LEU A 77 -22.11 -1.59 9.17
CA LEU A 77 -23.30 -0.72 9.13
C LEU A 77 -22.92 0.75 8.94
N ASP A 78 -21.75 1.17 9.45
CA ASP A 78 -21.23 2.52 9.23
C ASP A 78 -20.58 2.67 7.86
N SER A 79 -19.89 1.63 7.38
CA SER A 79 -19.23 1.63 6.07
C SER A 79 -19.13 0.22 5.51
N GLN A 80 -19.76 0.01 4.36
CA GLN A 80 -19.67 -1.27 3.62
C GLN A 80 -18.37 -1.42 2.83
N ILE A 81 -17.54 -0.38 2.81
CA ILE A 81 -16.27 -0.39 2.11
C ILE A 81 -15.25 -1.23 2.88
N ASN A 82 -14.64 -2.20 2.18
CA ASN A 82 -13.45 -2.88 2.71
C ASN A 82 -12.22 -2.00 2.46
N TRP A 83 -11.83 -1.22 3.45
CA TRP A 83 -10.72 -0.29 3.35
C TRP A 83 -9.36 -0.97 3.18
N ALA A 84 -9.23 -2.27 3.48
CA ALA A 84 -8.02 -3.03 3.18
C ALA A 84 -7.81 -3.32 1.69
N THR A 85 -8.88 -3.17 0.89
CA THR A 85 -8.84 -3.35 -0.57
C THR A 85 -9.22 -2.08 -1.33
N ALA A 86 -9.62 -1.04 -0.63
CA ALA A 86 -9.87 0.27 -1.23
C ALA A 86 -8.55 0.91 -1.65
N GLY A 87 -8.54 1.52 -2.82
CA GLY A 87 -7.39 2.28 -3.29
C GLY A 87 -7.16 3.53 -2.44
N GLY A 88 -5.90 3.92 -2.32
CA GLY A 88 -5.50 5.14 -1.62
C GLY A 88 -4.09 5.58 -2.01
N SER A 89 -3.74 6.82 -1.69
CA SER A 89 -2.38 7.30 -1.91
C SER A 89 -1.43 6.65 -0.90
N PRO A 90 -0.42 5.90 -1.35
CA PRO A 90 0.52 5.23 -0.46
C PRO A 90 1.53 6.20 0.19
N GLY A 91 1.66 7.40 -0.35
CA GLY A 91 2.68 8.35 0.08
C GLY A 91 4.08 7.75 0.04
N SER A 92 4.90 8.06 1.01
CA SER A 92 6.29 7.56 1.12
C SER A 92 6.41 6.04 1.31
N SER A 93 5.33 5.35 1.66
CA SER A 93 5.33 3.88 1.73
C SER A 93 5.51 3.21 0.37
N PHE A 94 5.38 3.96 -0.73
CA PHE A 94 5.66 3.46 -2.06
C PHE A 94 7.15 3.39 -2.41
N LYS A 95 8.00 4.15 -1.71
CA LYS A 95 9.44 4.23 -2.01
C LYS A 95 10.17 2.88 -2.02
N PRO A 96 9.91 1.94 -1.09
CA PRO A 96 10.52 0.61 -1.16
C PRO A 96 10.18 -0.18 -2.43
N PHE A 97 8.97 -0.02 -2.96
CA PHE A 97 8.56 -0.68 -4.21
C PHE A 97 9.28 -0.08 -5.42
N ALA A 98 9.39 1.26 -5.47
CA ALA A 98 10.16 1.93 -6.50
C ALA A 98 11.65 1.53 -6.46
N LEU A 99 12.23 1.42 -5.26
CA LEU A 99 13.60 0.96 -5.07
C LEU A 99 13.79 -0.48 -5.55
N ALA A 100 12.88 -1.39 -5.16
CA ALA A 100 12.92 -2.78 -5.59
C ALA A 100 12.83 -2.91 -7.12
N ALA A 101 11.92 -2.17 -7.75
CA ALA A 101 11.79 -2.13 -9.20
C ALA A 101 13.06 -1.59 -9.89
N GLY A 102 13.70 -0.57 -9.31
CA GLY A 102 14.97 -0.05 -9.80
C GLY A 102 16.09 -1.11 -9.77
N ILE A 103 16.22 -1.83 -8.65
CA ILE A 103 17.21 -2.90 -8.50
C ILE A 103 16.93 -4.04 -9.51
N ASP A 104 15.69 -4.42 -9.68
CA ASP A 104 15.27 -5.46 -10.64
C ASP A 104 15.56 -5.04 -12.09
N ALA A 105 15.46 -3.74 -12.39
CA ALA A 105 15.84 -3.15 -13.67
C ALA A 105 17.36 -2.99 -13.86
N GLY A 106 18.18 -3.42 -12.90
CA GLY A 106 19.65 -3.40 -12.99
C GLY A 106 20.31 -2.14 -12.46
N TYR A 107 19.57 -1.22 -11.84
CA TYR A 107 20.17 -0.05 -11.21
C TYR A 107 20.89 -0.42 -9.90
N SER A 108 22.02 0.23 -9.67
CA SER A 108 22.75 0.15 -8.41
C SER A 108 22.23 1.20 -7.41
N LEU A 109 22.28 0.88 -6.13
CA LEU A 109 22.01 1.85 -5.07
C LEU A 109 22.95 3.07 -5.11
N LYS A 110 24.10 2.93 -5.77
CA LYS A 110 25.11 3.99 -5.94
C LYS A 110 24.94 4.79 -7.22
N ASP A 111 24.03 4.37 -8.11
CA ASP A 111 23.72 5.16 -9.30
C ASP A 111 23.14 6.50 -8.89
N THR A 112 23.52 7.54 -9.59
CA THR A 112 23.10 8.90 -9.28
C THR A 112 21.99 9.34 -10.20
N PHE A 113 21.04 10.06 -9.63
CA PHE A 113 19.87 10.61 -10.30
C PHE A 113 19.81 12.11 -10.05
N GLU A 114 19.15 12.82 -10.96
CA GLU A 114 18.87 14.23 -10.76
C GLU A 114 17.89 14.43 -9.62
N GLY A 115 18.31 15.15 -8.60
CA GLY A 115 17.50 15.47 -7.41
C GLY A 115 17.03 16.93 -7.38
N ASN A 116 17.22 17.69 -8.48
CA ASN A 116 16.76 19.07 -8.58
C ASN A 116 15.22 19.15 -8.59
N SER A 117 14.67 20.25 -8.08
CA SER A 117 13.24 20.50 -8.02
C SER A 117 12.91 21.89 -8.59
N PRO A 118 11.88 22.01 -9.45
CA PRO A 118 11.06 20.92 -9.98
C PRO A 118 11.78 20.12 -11.07
N TYR A 119 11.50 18.82 -11.14
CA TYR A 119 11.94 17.99 -12.27
C TYR A 119 10.86 18.01 -13.36
N GLU A 120 11.27 18.28 -14.59
CA GLU A 120 10.38 18.34 -15.75
C GLU A 120 10.55 17.08 -16.61
N TYR A 121 9.46 16.33 -16.77
CA TYR A 121 9.46 15.14 -17.63
C TYR A 121 9.39 15.52 -19.12
N PRO A 122 9.90 14.65 -20.00
CA PRO A 122 9.60 14.76 -21.42
C PRO A 122 8.08 14.71 -21.64
N GLY A 123 7.46 15.83 -22.00
CA GLY A 123 6.01 15.98 -22.12
C GLY A 123 5.46 17.18 -21.34
N GLY A 124 6.29 17.81 -20.52
CA GLY A 124 5.98 19.10 -19.86
C GLY A 124 5.38 18.97 -18.46
N ASP A 125 5.14 17.77 -17.95
CA ASP A 125 4.73 17.57 -16.57
C ASP A 125 5.87 17.84 -15.59
N LYS A 126 5.57 18.51 -14.48
CA LYS A 126 6.55 18.86 -13.45
C LYS A 126 6.25 18.15 -12.14
N VAL A 127 7.27 17.56 -11.55
CA VAL A 127 7.22 16.96 -10.21
C VAL A 127 8.10 17.77 -9.27
N ARG A 128 7.59 18.04 -8.08
CA ARG A 128 8.32 18.74 -7.02
C ARG A 128 8.74 17.77 -5.93
N ASN A 129 9.92 17.98 -5.41
CA ASN A 129 10.36 17.32 -4.21
C ASN A 129 9.56 17.80 -2.99
N GLU A 130 9.50 16.97 -1.95
CA GLU A 130 8.87 17.32 -0.68
C GLU A 130 9.58 18.54 -0.05
N GLY A 131 8.81 19.36 0.66
CA GLY A 131 9.28 20.59 1.29
C GLY A 131 8.99 21.84 0.46
N VAL A 132 9.31 22.99 1.04
CA VAL A 132 9.02 24.29 0.42
C VAL A 132 10.11 24.70 -0.54
N GLY A 133 11.38 24.46 -0.17
CA GLY A 133 12.53 24.99 -0.90
C GLY A 133 12.63 26.52 -0.89
N PRO A 134 13.69 27.11 -1.42
CA PRO A 134 13.88 28.57 -1.43
C PRO A 134 12.80 29.34 -2.18
N ASP A 135 12.27 28.76 -3.24
CA ASP A 135 11.33 29.41 -4.18
C ASP A 135 9.92 28.79 -4.12
N GLY A 136 9.60 27.99 -3.08
CA GLY A 136 8.33 27.26 -2.99
C GLY A 136 8.18 26.12 -4.00
N LEU A 137 9.26 25.74 -4.68
CA LEU A 137 9.29 24.74 -5.76
C LEU A 137 9.72 23.35 -5.29
N GLY A 138 9.80 23.13 -3.97
CA GLY A 138 10.29 21.90 -3.35
C GLY A 138 11.79 21.97 -3.01
N ASN A 139 12.24 21.05 -2.17
CA ASN A 139 13.65 21.00 -1.78
C ASN A 139 14.52 20.55 -2.95
N ASP A 140 15.63 21.25 -3.15
CA ASP A 140 16.63 20.91 -4.16
C ASP A 140 17.73 20.06 -3.53
N TYR A 141 18.00 18.89 -4.12
CA TYR A 141 19.02 17.95 -3.64
C TYR A 141 20.23 17.84 -4.57
N GLY A 142 20.28 18.66 -5.62
CA GLY A 142 21.39 18.74 -6.57
C GLY A 142 21.25 17.78 -7.75
N ALA A 143 22.18 17.95 -8.70
CA ALA A 143 22.16 17.24 -9.98
C ALA A 143 22.52 15.75 -9.90
N ALA A 144 23.09 15.28 -8.79
CA ALA A 144 23.53 13.91 -8.62
C ALA A 144 23.32 13.45 -7.16
N ILE A 145 22.26 12.69 -6.93
CA ILE A 145 21.94 12.07 -5.65
C ILE A 145 21.75 10.57 -5.84
N ASN A 146 22.33 9.78 -4.98
CA ASN A 146 22.12 8.32 -5.01
C ASN A 146 21.06 7.87 -4.00
N MET A 147 20.67 6.60 -4.06
CA MET A 147 19.58 6.04 -3.24
C MET A 147 20.00 5.83 -1.77
N ILE A 148 21.28 5.95 -1.43
CA ILE A 148 21.83 5.73 -0.06
C ILE A 148 21.94 7.05 0.69
N GLU A 149 22.26 8.14 -0.01
CA GLU A 149 22.49 9.42 0.60
C GLU A 149 21.21 10.02 1.15
N ARG A 150 21.23 10.39 2.42
CA ARG A 150 20.20 11.27 2.96
C ARG A 150 20.36 12.66 2.36
N PRO A 151 19.33 13.18 1.69
CA PRO A 151 19.37 14.58 1.28
C PRO A 151 19.60 15.44 2.52
N ARG A 152 20.70 16.20 2.52
CA ARG A 152 20.89 17.24 3.53
C ARG A 152 20.08 18.43 3.08
N SER A 153 19.02 18.78 3.83
CA SER A 153 18.36 20.07 3.68
C SER A 153 19.41 21.16 3.90
N ARG A 154 19.64 21.96 2.88
CA ARG A 154 20.42 23.20 3.01
C ARG A 154 19.56 24.27 3.62
#